data_df6b042836ba4b13ffa6e5db3090194a
#
_entry.id   df6b042836ba4b13ffa6e5db3090194a
#
_cell.length_a   1.000
_cell.length_b   1.000
_cell.length_c   1.000
_cell.angle_alpha   90.00
_cell.angle_beta   90.00
_cell.angle_gamma   90.00
#
_symmetry.space_group_name_H-M   'P 1'
#
loop_
_entity.id
_entity.type
_entity.pdbx_description
1 polymer ?
#
loop_
_entity_poly.entity_id
_entity_poly.type
_entity_poly.pdbx_seq_one_letter_code
_entity_poly.pdbx_strand_id
1 'polypeptide(L)'
;MFAYMYFIGYKFLPDIKAINDESNEIFSSKPKEAPKWKQVTSVVILLFVFIGMIFENQTGIPSYMVAIIGAVADVLVGIFTETQAYKLISLKTVILIGGISPLATALKETGAAQIIADTVITIIGDSTNPYFIVCVIAVVTCVMTQFMSNTVTCMLMMPIIIAIAQTVGVAPNALLMVLLVSSTVSILTPVACPPANLIYSYGGYKFQDYFKSNIGLALVLLASYVVLIPIVWPLYP
;
A
#
# COMPACT_ATOMS: atom_id res chain seq x y z
N MET A 1 -4.06 9.34 12.93
CA MET A 1 -2.99 8.39 13.32
C MET A 1 -2.15 8.91 14.48
N PHE A 2 -1.45 10.04 14.37
CA PHE A 2 -0.60 10.58 15.44
C PHE A 2 -1.34 10.80 16.78
N ALA A 3 -2.54 11.41 16.74
CA ALA A 3 -3.31 11.64 17.95
C ALA A 3 -3.67 10.33 18.67
N TYR A 4 -4.07 9.28 17.93
CA TYR A 4 -4.36 7.98 18.51
C TYR A 4 -3.12 7.39 19.22
N MET A 5 -1.97 7.38 18.53
CA MET A 5 -0.74 6.84 19.11
C MET A 5 -0.26 7.64 20.33
N TYR A 6 -0.44 8.96 20.30
CA TYR A 6 -0.06 9.84 21.41
C TYR A 6 -0.95 9.66 22.67
N PHE A 7 -2.26 9.46 22.51
CA PHE A 7 -3.18 9.38 23.64
C PHE A 7 -3.49 7.95 24.10
N ILE A 8 -3.51 6.99 23.21
CA ILE A 8 -4.01 5.63 23.46
C ILE A 8 -2.94 4.58 23.16
N GLY A 9 -2.34 4.60 21.98
CA GLY A 9 -1.46 3.55 21.48
C GLY A 9 -0.22 3.33 22.35
N TYR A 10 0.37 4.40 22.87
CA TYR A 10 1.58 4.28 23.70
C TYR A 10 1.36 3.52 25.00
N LYS A 11 0.12 3.50 25.55
CA LYS A 11 -0.21 2.80 26.80
C LYS A 11 -0.12 1.27 26.68
N PHE A 12 -0.19 0.75 25.46
CA PHE A 12 -0.08 -0.68 25.16
C PHE A 12 1.33 -1.12 24.81
N LEU A 13 2.26 -0.16 24.68
CA LEU A 13 3.66 -0.45 24.40
C LEU A 13 4.39 -0.64 25.74
N PRO A 14 5.12 -1.76 25.94
CA PRO A 14 5.95 -1.97 27.12
C PRO A 14 7.11 -0.96 27.11
N ASP A 15 7.50 -0.46 28.31
CA ASP A 15 8.73 0.29 28.50
C ASP A 15 9.94 -0.63 28.29
N ILE A 16 10.32 -0.80 27.07
CA ILE A 16 11.54 -1.52 26.72
C ILE A 16 12.68 -0.52 26.77
N LYS A 17 13.59 -0.69 27.74
CA LYS A 17 14.90 -0.03 27.66
C LYS A 17 15.52 -0.45 26.34
N ALA A 18 15.61 0.49 25.42
CA ALA A 18 16.15 0.25 24.08
C ALA A 18 17.38 -0.63 24.19
N ILE A 19 17.47 -1.65 23.35
CA ILE A 19 18.65 -2.48 23.16
C ILE A 19 19.68 -1.52 22.54
N ASN A 20 20.50 -0.91 23.43
CA ASN A 20 21.18 0.36 23.16
C ASN A 20 22.38 0.26 22.24
N ASP A 21 22.88 -0.92 21.91
CA ASP A 21 24.18 -1.00 21.26
C ASP A 21 24.11 -1.11 19.73
N GLU A 22 23.26 -1.95 19.17
CA GLU A 22 23.13 -2.06 17.72
C GLU A 22 22.26 -0.95 17.09
N SER A 23 21.23 -0.49 17.79
CA SER A 23 20.39 0.62 17.31
C SER A 23 21.14 1.95 17.25
N ASN A 24 22.03 2.21 18.22
CA ASN A 24 22.89 3.40 18.23
C ASN A 24 23.91 3.41 17.09
N GLU A 25 24.42 2.26 16.65
CA GLU A 25 25.31 2.19 15.49
C GLU A 25 24.60 2.54 14.17
N ILE A 26 23.35 2.14 14.01
CA ILE A 26 22.58 2.42 12.79
C ILE A 26 22.12 3.88 12.73
N PHE A 27 21.71 4.46 13.88
CA PHE A 27 21.33 5.87 13.95
C PHE A 27 22.54 6.82 14.03
N SER A 28 23.70 6.33 14.48
CA SER A 28 24.95 7.11 14.56
C SER A 28 25.80 7.01 13.29
N SER A 29 25.56 6.06 12.40
CA SER A 29 26.17 6.08 11.08
C SER A 29 25.61 7.27 10.30
N LYS A 30 26.24 8.45 10.45
CA LYS A 30 25.98 9.59 9.58
C LYS A 30 26.10 9.11 8.14
N PRO A 31 25.05 9.21 7.34
CA PRO A 31 25.16 8.88 5.91
C PRO A 31 26.32 9.72 5.39
N LYS A 32 27.25 9.09 4.65
CA LYS A 32 28.33 9.84 3.97
C LYS A 32 27.65 10.94 3.17
N GLU A 33 27.87 12.19 3.60
CA GLU A 33 27.28 13.34 2.93
C GLU A 33 27.70 13.31 1.46
N ALA A 34 26.73 13.08 0.58
CA ALA A 34 27.00 13.18 -0.84
C ALA A 34 27.41 14.63 -1.17
N PRO A 35 28.31 14.86 -2.13
CA PRO A 35 28.69 16.19 -2.53
C PRO A 35 27.46 17.06 -2.82
N LYS A 36 27.47 18.30 -2.41
CA LYS A 36 26.32 19.24 -2.55
C LYS A 36 25.76 19.29 -3.97
N TRP A 37 26.62 19.20 -4.98
CA TRP A 37 26.17 19.19 -6.37
C TRP A 37 25.28 17.96 -6.70
N LYS A 38 25.60 16.78 -6.18
CA LYS A 38 24.77 15.58 -6.37
C LYS A 38 23.41 15.72 -5.70
N GLN A 39 23.38 16.32 -4.50
CA GLN A 39 22.13 16.57 -3.79
C GLN A 39 21.23 17.54 -4.56
N VAL A 40 21.79 18.66 -5.04
CA VAL A 40 21.02 19.65 -5.80
C VAL A 40 20.53 19.06 -7.12
N THR A 41 21.40 18.36 -7.85
CA THR A 41 21.03 17.77 -9.16
C THR A 41 19.97 16.70 -9.01
N SER A 42 20.05 15.86 -7.98
CA SER A 42 19.02 14.84 -7.69
C SER A 42 17.65 15.48 -7.41
N VAL A 43 17.63 16.58 -6.63
CA VAL A 43 16.39 17.33 -6.38
C VAL A 43 15.83 17.95 -7.66
N VAL A 44 16.67 18.50 -8.52
CA VAL A 44 16.25 19.08 -9.80
C VAL A 44 15.65 18.01 -10.73
N ILE A 45 16.32 16.85 -10.85
CA ILE A 45 15.79 15.72 -11.65
C ILE A 45 14.47 15.23 -11.09
N LEU A 46 14.36 15.09 -9.76
CA LEU A 46 13.13 14.68 -9.10
C LEU A 46 11.98 15.65 -9.39
N LEU A 47 12.23 16.97 -9.28
CA LEU A 47 11.23 17.99 -9.60
C LEU A 47 10.81 17.93 -11.07
N PHE A 48 11.77 17.74 -11.98
CA PHE A 48 11.49 17.57 -13.41
C PHE A 48 10.59 16.37 -13.68
N VAL A 49 10.87 15.23 -13.04
CA VAL A 49 10.05 14.01 -13.13
C VAL A 49 8.64 14.28 -12.60
N PHE A 50 8.47 14.91 -11.44
CA PHE A 50 7.17 15.24 -10.89
C PHE A 50 6.37 16.17 -11.83
N ILE A 51 7.00 17.22 -12.34
CA ILE A 51 6.37 18.13 -13.30
C ILE A 51 5.94 17.37 -14.56
N GLY A 52 6.82 16.53 -15.11
CA GLY A 52 6.51 15.72 -16.28
C GLY A 52 5.33 14.78 -16.07
N MET A 53 5.21 14.17 -14.89
CA MET A 53 4.07 13.31 -14.54
C MET A 53 2.75 14.11 -14.41
N ILE A 54 2.78 15.32 -13.85
CA ILE A 54 1.60 16.19 -13.73
C ILE A 54 1.07 16.59 -15.12
N PHE A 55 1.97 16.82 -16.07
CA PHE A 55 1.63 17.23 -17.43
C PHE A 55 1.42 16.06 -18.41
N GLU A 56 1.27 14.81 -17.92
CA GLU A 56 1.05 13.60 -18.73
C GLU A 56 -0.06 13.79 -19.76
N ASN A 57 -1.22 14.29 -19.36
CA ASN A 57 -2.37 14.50 -20.24
C ASN A 57 -2.12 15.54 -21.35
N GLN A 58 -1.19 16.46 -21.14
CA GLN A 58 -0.88 17.53 -22.11
C GLN A 58 0.27 17.13 -23.07
N THR A 59 1.25 16.39 -22.54
CA THR A 59 2.42 15.96 -23.30
C THR A 59 2.20 14.64 -24.05
N GLY A 60 1.20 13.86 -23.63
CA GLY A 60 0.97 12.50 -24.15
C GLY A 60 2.04 11.49 -23.78
N ILE A 61 2.99 11.87 -22.90
CA ILE A 61 4.07 10.98 -22.44
C ILE A 61 3.59 10.28 -21.16
N PRO A 62 3.48 8.94 -21.14
CA PRO A 62 3.06 8.21 -19.97
C PRO A 62 3.99 8.43 -18.76
N SER A 63 3.44 8.51 -17.55
CA SER A 63 4.19 8.75 -16.29
C SER A 63 5.36 7.79 -16.11
N TYR A 64 5.20 6.52 -16.50
CA TYR A 64 6.29 5.54 -16.39
C TYR A 64 7.48 5.87 -17.29
N MET A 65 7.26 6.46 -18.47
CA MET A 65 8.35 6.91 -19.35
C MET A 65 9.12 8.06 -18.74
N VAL A 66 8.41 9.04 -18.15
CA VAL A 66 9.04 10.16 -17.47
C VAL A 66 9.89 9.67 -16.29
N ALA A 67 9.39 8.68 -15.52
CA ALA A 67 10.14 8.07 -14.43
C ALA A 67 11.42 7.35 -14.94
N ILE A 68 11.34 6.61 -16.02
CA ILE A 68 12.50 5.93 -16.64
C ILE A 68 13.54 6.96 -17.10
N ILE A 69 13.11 8.03 -17.78
CA ILE A 69 14.00 9.10 -18.23
C ILE A 69 14.72 9.74 -17.03
N GLY A 70 14.01 10.02 -15.94
CA GLY A 70 14.60 10.53 -14.71
C GLY A 70 15.63 9.60 -14.09
N ALA A 71 15.32 8.31 -13.99
CA ALA A 71 16.25 7.30 -13.47
C ALA A 71 17.51 7.16 -14.33
N VAL A 72 17.36 7.19 -15.67
CA VAL A 72 18.51 7.17 -16.60
C VAL A 72 19.33 8.46 -16.47
N ALA A 73 18.69 9.62 -16.30
CA ALA A 73 19.38 10.88 -16.09
C ALA A 73 20.23 10.86 -14.82
N ASP A 74 19.75 10.30 -13.71
CA ASP A 74 20.50 10.15 -12.47
C ASP A 74 21.79 9.34 -12.65
N VAL A 75 21.75 8.29 -13.49
CA VAL A 75 22.93 7.47 -13.82
C VAL A 75 23.87 8.22 -14.75
N LEU A 76 23.36 8.86 -15.81
CA LEU A 76 24.18 9.60 -16.79
C LEU A 76 24.91 10.79 -16.17
N VAL A 77 24.27 11.49 -15.25
CA VAL A 77 24.87 12.61 -14.50
C VAL A 77 25.86 12.10 -13.44
N GLY A 78 25.89 10.79 -13.16
CA GLY A 78 26.83 10.20 -12.20
C GLY A 78 26.41 10.36 -10.73
N ILE A 79 25.11 10.56 -10.45
CA ILE A 79 24.56 10.52 -9.08
C ILE A 79 24.70 9.11 -8.54
N PHE A 80 24.27 8.10 -9.32
CA PHE A 80 24.46 6.69 -9.04
C PHE A 80 25.41 6.07 -10.08
N THR A 81 26.19 5.09 -9.64
CA THR A 81 26.86 4.19 -10.57
C THR A 81 25.89 3.16 -11.11
N GLU A 82 26.14 2.62 -12.29
CA GLU A 82 25.32 1.57 -12.92
C GLU A 82 25.05 0.41 -11.94
N THR A 83 26.09 -0.07 -11.26
CA THR A 83 25.98 -1.16 -10.27
C THR A 83 25.07 -0.80 -9.10
N GLN A 84 25.09 0.46 -8.66
CA GLN A 84 24.20 0.95 -7.59
C GLN A 84 22.75 1.03 -8.10
N ALA A 85 22.53 1.52 -9.31
CA ALA A 85 21.22 1.59 -9.92
C ALA A 85 20.58 0.20 -10.04
N TYR A 86 21.33 -0.80 -10.52
CA TYR A 86 20.83 -2.19 -10.56
C TYR A 86 20.46 -2.76 -9.19
N LYS A 87 21.22 -2.46 -8.15
CA LYS A 87 20.92 -2.91 -6.78
C LYS A 87 19.65 -2.27 -6.20
N LEU A 88 19.28 -1.08 -6.65
CA LEU A 88 18.06 -0.38 -6.23
C LEU A 88 16.80 -0.95 -6.90
N ILE A 89 16.94 -1.64 -8.05
CA ILE A 89 15.81 -2.29 -8.72
C ILE A 89 15.42 -3.54 -7.93
N SER A 90 14.23 -3.51 -7.34
CA SER A 90 13.67 -4.67 -6.65
C SER A 90 13.13 -5.68 -7.67
N LEU A 91 14.00 -6.58 -8.15
CA LEU A 91 13.60 -7.68 -9.03
C LEU A 91 12.46 -8.53 -8.44
N LYS A 92 12.46 -8.70 -7.11
CA LYS A 92 11.36 -9.37 -6.41
C LYS A 92 10.01 -8.71 -6.69
N THR A 93 9.95 -7.39 -6.63
CA THR A 93 8.72 -6.63 -6.91
C THR A 93 8.31 -6.74 -8.38
N VAL A 94 9.27 -6.65 -9.30
CA VAL A 94 9.01 -6.75 -10.75
C VAL A 94 8.46 -8.12 -11.11
N ILE A 95 9.09 -9.20 -10.61
CA ILE A 95 8.64 -10.58 -10.86
C ILE A 95 7.27 -10.83 -10.21
N LEU A 96 7.04 -10.30 -9.01
CA LEU A 96 5.77 -10.43 -8.32
C LEU A 96 4.63 -9.78 -9.12
N ILE A 97 4.81 -8.53 -9.55
CA ILE A 97 3.82 -7.80 -10.35
C ILE A 97 3.60 -8.51 -11.69
N GLY A 98 4.68 -8.91 -12.36
CA GLY A 98 4.61 -9.64 -13.62
C GLY A 98 3.91 -11.00 -13.52
N GLY A 99 4.03 -11.69 -12.37
CA GLY A 99 3.37 -12.97 -12.14
C GLY A 99 1.90 -12.85 -11.72
N ILE A 100 1.54 -11.80 -10.96
CA ILE A 100 0.15 -11.60 -10.51
C ILE A 100 -0.74 -11.04 -11.63
N SER A 101 -0.19 -10.24 -12.53
CA SER A 101 -0.96 -9.66 -13.64
C SER A 101 -1.62 -10.74 -14.54
N PRO A 102 -0.91 -11.79 -15.01
CA PRO A 102 -1.55 -12.91 -15.71
C PRO A 102 -2.57 -13.65 -14.87
N LEU A 103 -2.34 -13.82 -13.55
CA LEU A 103 -3.30 -14.46 -12.66
C LEU A 103 -4.61 -13.66 -12.56
N ALA A 104 -4.54 -12.35 -12.45
CA ALA A 104 -5.71 -11.49 -12.46
C ALA A 104 -6.49 -11.59 -13.77
N THR A 105 -5.79 -11.66 -14.91
CA THR A 105 -6.39 -11.90 -16.22
C THR A 105 -7.04 -13.28 -16.30
N ALA A 106 -6.36 -14.31 -15.83
CA ALA A 106 -6.91 -15.67 -15.80
C ALA A 106 -8.18 -15.76 -14.95
N LEU A 107 -8.22 -15.14 -13.77
CA LEU A 107 -9.43 -15.07 -12.94
C LEU A 107 -10.60 -14.44 -13.68
N LYS A 108 -10.36 -13.41 -14.49
CA LYS A 108 -11.38 -12.75 -15.30
C LYS A 108 -11.82 -13.64 -16.47
N GLU A 109 -10.89 -14.14 -17.26
CA GLU A 109 -11.17 -14.92 -18.49
C GLU A 109 -11.81 -16.28 -18.20
N THR A 110 -11.45 -16.92 -17.09
CA THR A 110 -12.04 -18.20 -16.66
C THR A 110 -13.40 -18.05 -15.99
N GLY A 111 -13.84 -16.82 -15.68
CA GLY A 111 -15.04 -16.58 -14.89
C GLY A 111 -14.89 -16.91 -13.40
N ALA A 112 -13.70 -17.30 -12.94
CA ALA A 112 -13.47 -17.65 -11.53
C ALA A 112 -13.73 -16.45 -10.61
N ALA A 113 -13.42 -15.23 -11.04
CA ALA A 113 -13.73 -14.01 -10.29
C ALA A 113 -15.25 -13.87 -10.06
N GLN A 114 -16.08 -14.21 -11.05
CA GLN A 114 -17.54 -14.17 -10.94
C GLN A 114 -18.05 -15.21 -9.96
N ILE A 115 -17.53 -16.45 -10.01
CA ILE A 115 -17.91 -17.52 -9.06
C ILE A 115 -17.59 -17.09 -7.62
N ILE A 116 -16.44 -16.48 -7.40
CA ILE A 116 -16.07 -15.96 -6.07
C ILE A 116 -17.02 -14.84 -5.66
N ALA A 117 -17.34 -13.91 -6.57
CA ALA A 117 -18.27 -12.81 -6.31
C ALA A 117 -19.66 -13.33 -5.93
N ASP A 118 -20.21 -14.25 -6.70
CA ASP A 118 -21.53 -14.86 -6.43
C ASP A 118 -21.54 -15.62 -5.10
N THR A 119 -20.46 -16.32 -4.77
CA THR A 119 -20.30 -17.00 -3.48
C THR A 119 -20.31 -15.99 -2.32
N VAL A 120 -19.54 -14.90 -2.45
CA VAL A 120 -19.50 -13.83 -1.44
C VAL A 120 -20.88 -13.20 -1.27
N ILE A 121 -21.60 -12.91 -2.36
CA ILE A 121 -22.95 -12.35 -2.34
C ILE A 121 -23.93 -13.33 -1.68
N THR A 122 -23.83 -14.62 -1.98
CA THR A 122 -24.68 -15.65 -1.34
C THR A 122 -24.44 -15.73 0.17
N ILE A 123 -23.20 -15.60 0.63
CA ILE A 123 -22.84 -15.58 2.06
C ILE A 123 -23.35 -14.30 2.75
N ILE A 124 -23.31 -13.18 2.04
CA ILE A 124 -23.81 -11.88 2.52
C ILE A 124 -25.36 -11.92 2.66
N GLY A 125 -26.02 -12.78 1.88
CA GLY A 125 -27.48 -12.92 1.86
C GLY A 125 -28.18 -11.78 1.11
N ASP A 126 -29.51 -11.71 1.22
CA ASP A 126 -30.37 -10.73 0.54
C ASP A 126 -30.17 -9.27 1.00
N SER A 127 -29.15 -9.00 1.81
CA SER A 127 -28.80 -7.65 2.22
C SER A 127 -28.20 -6.87 1.04
N THR A 128 -29.06 -6.34 0.20
CA THR A 128 -28.70 -5.42 -0.90
C THR A 128 -28.19 -4.06 -0.38
N ASN A 129 -27.82 -3.98 0.88
CA ASN A 129 -27.29 -2.76 1.46
C ASN A 129 -25.83 -2.57 1.01
N PRO A 130 -25.54 -1.61 0.12
CA PRO A 130 -24.19 -1.40 -0.42
C PRO A 130 -23.16 -1.04 0.64
N TYR A 131 -23.57 -0.42 1.75
CA TYR A 131 -22.69 -0.16 2.88
C TYR A 131 -22.18 -1.44 3.55
N PHE A 132 -23.00 -2.49 3.58
CA PHE A 132 -22.56 -3.79 4.12
C PHE A 132 -21.51 -4.43 3.21
N ILE A 133 -21.67 -4.33 1.90
CA ILE A 133 -20.69 -4.82 0.91
C ILE A 133 -19.36 -4.05 1.07
N VAL A 134 -19.43 -2.72 1.20
CA VAL A 134 -18.25 -1.88 1.48
C VAL A 134 -17.54 -2.35 2.76
N CYS A 135 -18.29 -2.63 3.82
CA CYS A 135 -17.73 -3.11 5.08
C CYS A 135 -17.04 -4.47 4.92
N VAL A 136 -17.67 -5.42 4.24
CA VAL A 136 -17.10 -6.76 3.98
C VAL A 136 -15.82 -6.64 3.17
N ILE A 137 -15.82 -5.88 2.07
CA ILE A 137 -14.64 -5.65 1.24
C ILE A 137 -13.52 -5.01 2.06
N ALA A 138 -13.83 -3.99 2.87
CA ALA A 138 -12.85 -3.31 3.69
C ALA A 138 -12.20 -4.27 4.70
N VAL A 139 -12.99 -5.09 5.39
CA VAL A 139 -12.49 -6.06 6.37
C VAL A 139 -11.67 -7.16 5.70
N VAL A 140 -12.18 -7.78 4.62
CA VAL A 140 -11.46 -8.84 3.90
C VAL A 140 -10.14 -8.32 3.37
N THR A 141 -10.13 -7.15 2.73
CA THR A 141 -8.91 -6.51 2.23
C THR A 141 -7.93 -6.22 3.35
N CYS A 142 -8.40 -5.68 4.48
CA CYS A 142 -7.57 -5.41 5.65
C CYS A 142 -6.95 -6.68 6.23
N VAL A 143 -7.68 -7.78 6.29
CA VAL A 143 -7.15 -9.07 6.76
C VAL A 143 -6.09 -9.59 5.79
N MET A 144 -6.37 -9.60 4.49
CA MET A 144 -5.43 -10.09 3.46
C MET A 144 -4.12 -9.29 3.46
N THR A 145 -4.20 -7.97 3.58
CA THR A 145 -3.00 -7.11 3.55
C THR A 145 -2.10 -7.31 4.78
N GLN A 146 -2.55 -7.97 5.85
CA GLN A 146 -1.67 -8.32 6.97
C GLN A 146 -0.66 -9.42 6.62
N PHE A 147 -0.95 -10.23 5.62
CA PHE A 147 -0.11 -11.37 5.21
C PHE A 147 0.59 -11.15 3.87
N MET A 148 0.11 -10.19 3.10
CA MET A 148 0.60 -9.88 1.76
C MET A 148 0.96 -8.40 1.67
N SER A 149 1.74 -8.01 0.65
CA SER A 149 1.95 -6.58 0.36
C SER A 149 0.65 -5.93 -0.16
N ASN A 150 0.50 -4.64 0.08
CA ASN A 150 -0.67 -3.86 -0.36
C ASN A 150 -0.90 -4.00 -1.88
N THR A 151 0.17 -3.96 -2.67
CA THR A 151 0.12 -4.12 -4.13
C THR A 151 -0.43 -5.49 -4.55
N VAL A 152 0.04 -6.56 -3.91
CA VAL A 152 -0.45 -7.93 -4.19
C VAL A 152 -1.93 -8.05 -3.84
N THR A 153 -2.31 -7.55 -2.67
CA THR A 153 -3.72 -7.56 -2.22
C THR A 153 -4.62 -6.83 -3.21
N CYS A 154 -4.22 -5.62 -3.64
CA CYS A 154 -4.98 -4.86 -4.62
C CYS A 154 -5.12 -5.61 -5.95
N MET A 155 -4.03 -6.17 -6.48
CA MET A 155 -4.06 -6.87 -7.77
C MET A 155 -4.93 -8.12 -7.74
N LEU A 156 -4.90 -8.90 -6.65
CA LEU A 156 -5.73 -10.09 -6.51
C LEU A 156 -7.21 -9.76 -6.31
N MET A 157 -7.52 -8.75 -5.51
CA MET A 157 -8.89 -8.40 -5.17
C MET A 157 -9.59 -7.58 -6.26
N MET A 158 -8.84 -6.85 -7.10
CA MET A 158 -9.41 -5.97 -8.13
C MET A 158 -10.40 -6.68 -9.06
N PRO A 159 -10.08 -7.82 -9.72
CA PRO A 159 -11.01 -8.49 -10.60
C PRO A 159 -12.27 -9.02 -9.87
N ILE A 160 -12.10 -9.46 -8.63
CA ILE A 160 -13.20 -9.95 -7.79
C ILE A 160 -14.14 -8.79 -7.44
N ILE A 161 -13.60 -7.65 -7.06
CA ILE A 161 -14.39 -6.47 -6.68
C ILE A 161 -15.12 -5.89 -7.88
N ILE A 162 -14.51 -5.89 -9.08
CA ILE A 162 -15.19 -5.48 -10.31
C ILE A 162 -16.37 -6.41 -10.61
N ALA A 163 -16.20 -7.73 -10.44
CA ALA A 163 -17.27 -8.68 -10.63
C ALA A 163 -18.41 -8.47 -9.60
N ILE A 164 -18.09 -8.26 -8.33
CA ILE A 164 -19.08 -7.92 -7.28
C ILE A 164 -19.84 -6.64 -7.65
N ALA A 165 -19.13 -5.59 -8.06
CA ALA A 165 -19.73 -4.32 -8.44
C ALA A 165 -20.74 -4.47 -9.58
N GLN A 166 -20.40 -5.25 -10.59
CA GLN A 166 -21.28 -5.54 -11.73
C GLN A 166 -22.52 -6.34 -11.33
N THR A 167 -22.37 -7.33 -10.45
CA THR A 167 -23.48 -8.18 -10.00
C THR A 167 -24.46 -7.40 -9.12
N VAL A 168 -23.95 -6.54 -8.24
CA VAL A 168 -24.79 -5.76 -7.31
C VAL A 168 -25.32 -4.46 -7.92
N GLY A 169 -24.74 -4.01 -9.05
CA GLY A 169 -25.12 -2.74 -9.68
C GLY A 169 -24.60 -1.50 -8.96
N VAL A 170 -23.47 -1.65 -8.24
CA VAL A 170 -22.78 -0.56 -7.53
C VAL A 170 -21.65 -0.01 -8.41
N ALA A 171 -21.33 1.29 -8.26
CA ALA A 171 -20.25 1.91 -9.01
C ALA A 171 -18.89 1.24 -8.69
N PRO A 172 -18.20 0.63 -9.68
CA PRO A 172 -16.91 -0.05 -9.44
C PRO A 172 -15.86 0.86 -8.82
N ASN A 173 -15.85 2.15 -9.19
CA ASN A 173 -14.89 3.12 -8.69
C ASN A 173 -14.95 3.27 -7.17
N ALA A 174 -16.14 3.30 -6.59
CA ALA A 174 -16.31 3.38 -5.14
C ALA A 174 -15.72 2.16 -4.43
N LEU A 175 -16.01 0.96 -4.90
CA LEU A 175 -15.49 -0.28 -4.32
C LEU A 175 -13.96 -0.43 -4.53
N LEU A 176 -13.43 0.03 -5.66
CA LEU A 176 -11.99 0.05 -5.92
C LEU A 176 -11.28 1.05 -4.99
N MET A 177 -11.90 2.18 -4.67
CA MET A 177 -11.35 3.11 -3.67
C MET A 177 -11.35 2.49 -2.26
N VAL A 178 -12.41 1.74 -1.89
CA VAL A 178 -12.42 0.96 -0.65
C VAL A 178 -11.27 -0.04 -0.60
N LEU A 179 -11.06 -0.79 -1.69
CA LEU A 179 -9.93 -1.71 -1.82
C LEU A 179 -8.60 -1.01 -1.59
N LEU A 180 -8.36 0.09 -2.33
CA LEU A 180 -7.11 0.82 -2.30
C LEU A 180 -6.78 1.32 -0.88
N VAL A 181 -7.75 1.97 -0.24
CA VAL A 181 -7.54 2.58 1.08
C VAL A 181 -7.47 1.51 2.17
N SER A 182 -8.30 0.46 2.11
CA SER A 182 -8.26 -0.62 3.09
C SER A 182 -6.99 -1.46 2.99
N SER A 183 -6.40 -1.60 1.82
CA SER A 183 -5.11 -2.29 1.65
C SER A 183 -3.97 -1.57 2.36
N THR A 184 -4.07 -0.27 2.60
CA THR A 184 -3.04 0.48 3.34
C THR A 184 -3.10 0.28 4.85
N VAL A 185 -4.16 -0.36 5.39
CA VAL A 185 -4.28 -0.70 6.82
C VAL A 185 -3.46 -1.95 7.16
N SER A 186 -2.22 -1.99 6.70
CA SER A 186 -1.25 -3.06 6.95
C SER A 186 -0.44 -2.79 8.22
N ILE A 187 -1.12 -2.49 9.32
CA ILE A 187 -0.51 -2.04 10.59
C ILE A 187 -0.67 -3.02 11.74
N LEU A 188 -1.41 -4.12 11.57
CA LEU A 188 -1.66 -5.08 12.64
C LEU A 188 -0.51 -6.09 12.81
N THR A 189 0.23 -6.35 11.73
CA THR A 189 1.36 -7.27 11.75
C THR A 189 2.65 -6.58 11.34
N PRO A 190 3.79 -6.93 11.93
CA PRO A 190 5.07 -6.35 11.56
C PRO A 190 5.56 -6.82 10.17
N VAL A 191 4.97 -7.89 9.64
CA VAL A 191 5.37 -8.49 8.35
C VAL A 191 4.75 -7.77 7.16
N ALA A 192 3.60 -7.11 7.37
CA ALA A 192 2.79 -6.54 6.30
C ALA A 192 3.48 -5.41 5.53
N CYS A 193 4.29 -4.59 6.19
CA CYS A 193 5.00 -3.51 5.52
C CYS A 193 6.44 -3.30 6.06
N PRO A 194 7.38 -2.86 5.21
CA PRO A 194 8.78 -2.67 5.60
C PRO A 194 9.01 -1.76 6.81
N PRO A 195 8.35 -0.59 6.94
CA PRO A 195 8.50 0.27 8.12
C PRO A 195 8.09 -0.41 9.43
N ALA A 196 7.02 -1.21 9.40
CA ALA A 196 6.55 -1.96 10.57
C ALA A 196 7.57 -3.01 11.01
N ASN A 197 8.18 -3.71 10.05
CA ASN A 197 9.22 -4.70 10.31
C ASN A 197 10.47 -4.06 10.94
N LEU A 198 10.88 -2.89 10.47
CA LEU A 198 12.00 -2.14 11.06
C LEU A 198 11.72 -1.79 12.53
N ILE A 199 10.56 -1.17 12.81
CA ILE A 199 10.18 -0.82 14.18
C ILE A 199 10.11 -2.04 15.08
N TYR A 200 9.56 -3.14 14.57
CA TYR A 200 9.45 -4.40 15.31
C TYR A 200 10.82 -5.00 15.64
N SER A 201 11.73 -5.04 14.65
CA SER A 201 13.06 -5.64 14.80
C SER A 201 13.93 -4.85 15.79
N TYR A 202 13.91 -3.51 15.69
CA TYR A 202 14.77 -2.66 16.54
C TYR A 202 14.13 -2.31 17.87
N GLY A 203 12.80 -2.29 17.96
CA GLY A 203 12.07 -1.93 19.16
C GLY A 203 12.00 -3.05 20.22
N GLY A 204 12.40 -4.29 19.90
CA GLY A 204 12.33 -5.43 20.81
C GLY A 204 10.88 -5.78 21.24
N TYR A 205 9.90 -5.33 20.47
CA TYR A 205 8.48 -5.59 20.75
C TYR A 205 8.11 -7.04 20.50
N LYS A 206 7.17 -7.58 21.30
CA LYS A 206 6.53 -8.86 21.01
C LYS A 206 5.38 -8.63 20.02
N PHE A 207 5.06 -9.65 19.23
CA PHE A 207 3.95 -9.60 18.27
C PHE A 207 2.64 -9.15 18.92
N GLN A 208 2.36 -9.60 20.13
CA GLN A 208 1.15 -9.26 20.87
C GLN A 208 1.08 -7.77 21.25
N ASP A 209 2.19 -7.16 21.59
CA ASP A 209 2.26 -5.75 21.97
C ASP A 209 1.98 -4.87 20.74
N TYR A 210 2.59 -5.23 19.62
CA TYR A 210 2.39 -4.57 18.33
C TYR A 210 0.93 -4.67 17.89
N PHE A 211 0.34 -5.86 17.94
CA PHE A 211 -1.05 -6.10 17.57
C PHE A 211 -2.02 -5.31 18.45
N LYS A 212 -1.86 -5.39 19.79
CA LYS A 212 -2.72 -4.69 20.75
C LYS A 212 -2.67 -3.17 20.59
N SER A 213 -1.49 -2.62 20.35
CA SER A 213 -1.33 -1.17 20.15
C SER A 213 -2.02 -0.67 18.88
N ASN A 214 -2.03 -1.47 17.81
CA ASN A 214 -2.51 -1.04 16.51
C ASN A 214 -3.95 -1.45 16.17
N ILE A 215 -4.54 -2.42 16.90
CA ILE A 215 -5.90 -2.90 16.59
C ILE A 215 -6.96 -1.80 16.70
N GLY A 216 -6.89 -0.97 17.73
CA GLY A 216 -7.81 0.15 17.88
C GLY A 216 -7.69 1.17 16.75
N LEU A 217 -6.46 1.43 16.30
CA LEU A 217 -6.21 2.31 15.15
C LEU A 217 -6.77 1.71 13.85
N ALA A 218 -6.57 0.42 13.61
CA ALA A 218 -7.09 -0.27 12.44
C ALA A 218 -8.63 -0.21 12.40
N LEU A 219 -9.29 -0.43 13.52
CA LEU A 219 -10.76 -0.33 13.62
C LEU A 219 -11.26 1.09 13.33
N VAL A 220 -10.61 2.12 13.88
CA VAL A 220 -10.96 3.52 13.61
C VAL A 220 -10.76 3.87 12.14
N LEU A 221 -9.67 3.41 11.52
CA LEU A 221 -9.42 3.65 10.10
C LEU A 221 -10.45 2.93 9.22
N LEU A 222 -10.74 1.66 9.49
CA LEU A 222 -11.75 0.92 8.73
C LEU A 222 -13.14 1.56 8.85
N ALA A 223 -13.55 1.93 10.07
CA ALA A 223 -14.81 2.64 10.28
C ALA A 223 -14.87 3.97 9.52
N SER A 224 -13.77 4.74 9.54
CA SER A 224 -13.66 5.97 8.76
C SER A 224 -13.82 5.72 7.27
N TYR A 225 -13.20 4.67 6.74
CA TYR A 225 -13.25 4.37 5.30
C TYR A 225 -14.63 3.93 4.85
N VAL A 226 -15.30 3.07 5.66
CA VAL A 226 -16.67 2.64 5.37
C VAL A 226 -17.65 3.83 5.34
N VAL A 227 -17.42 4.85 6.16
CA VAL A 227 -18.28 6.04 6.22
C VAL A 227 -17.90 7.08 5.16
N LEU A 228 -16.61 7.41 5.03
CA LEU A 228 -16.16 8.55 4.22
C LEU A 228 -16.12 8.23 2.72
N ILE A 229 -15.75 7.00 2.34
CA ILE A 229 -15.61 6.68 0.92
C ILE A 229 -16.95 6.79 0.18
N PRO A 230 -18.08 6.25 0.67
CA PRO A 230 -19.36 6.41 0.00
C PRO A 230 -19.86 7.85 -0.09
N ILE A 231 -19.36 8.74 0.77
CA ILE A 231 -19.71 10.18 0.73
C ILE A 231 -18.96 10.88 -0.41
N VAL A 232 -17.69 10.55 -0.62
CA VAL A 232 -16.84 11.18 -1.64
C VAL A 232 -17.02 10.52 -3.00
N TRP A 233 -17.18 9.20 -3.01
CA TRP A 233 -17.46 8.40 -4.21
C TRP A 233 -18.82 7.73 -4.04
N PRO A 234 -19.88 8.31 -4.66
CA PRO A 234 -21.21 7.72 -4.55
C PRO A 234 -21.23 6.28 -5.02
N LEU A 235 -21.94 5.43 -4.26
CA LEU A 235 -22.06 3.99 -4.56
C LEU A 235 -22.96 3.73 -5.76
N TYR A 236 -23.85 4.67 -6.06
CA TYR A 236 -24.72 4.63 -7.24
C TYR A 236 -24.33 5.75 -8.18
N PRO A 237 -24.37 5.53 -9.51
CA PRO A 237 -24.09 6.55 -10.51
C PRO A 237 -25.11 7.68 -10.51
#